data_fe853ee38a30a79a51e0bef40e20079d
#
_entry.id   fe853ee38a30a79a51e0bef40e20079d
#
_cell.length_a   1.000
_cell.length_b   1.000
_cell.length_c   1.000
_cell.angle_alpha   90.00
_cell.angle_beta   90.00
_cell.angle_gamma   90.00
#
_symmetry.space_group_name_H-M   'P 1'
#
loop_
_entity.id
_entity.type
_entity.pdbx_description
1 polymer ?
#
loop_
_entity_poly.entity_id
_entity_poly.type
_entity_poly.pdbx_seq_one_letter_code
_entity_poly.pdbx_strand_id
1 'polypeptide(L)'
;IDYQMTSGHCDWARLRDSAQWAEDNGFGAIWVVDPIAGRSMGGEQAYEAFTWLGAIAATTERIELGSLVTNVWNRSIGTAIVAAATVAEISQRRFWFGIGAGTSPNSSFAWEQQMVNAQIEPSMERRQDRVEELLDLSNKMWTTSADEFPTFLHPRVTPRRIVGVNSVRLSQIAALKADGINVAWNHPRRDEFLEACRRADPASDFVWTTFLPYDSALLDPEHPTRQEMDARSIGRVILIESGVPHIG
;
A
#
# COMPACT_ATOMS: atom_id res chain seq x y z
N ILE A 1 -6.95 10.32 8.77
CA ILE A 1 -6.91 8.89 9.15
C ILE A 1 -7.44 8.06 8.01
N ASP A 2 -6.83 6.91 7.80
CA ASP A 2 -7.19 5.95 6.79
C ASP A 2 -7.54 4.60 7.42
N TYR A 3 -8.24 3.76 6.68
CA TYR A 3 -8.69 2.46 7.13
C TYR A 3 -8.13 1.34 6.23
N GLN A 4 -7.50 0.34 6.82
CA GLN A 4 -7.08 -0.86 6.09
C GLN A 4 -7.99 -2.02 6.41
N MET A 5 -8.56 -2.64 5.38
CA MET A 5 -9.38 -3.84 5.49
C MET A 5 -8.60 -5.10 5.11
N THR A 6 -9.02 -6.24 5.68
CA THR A 6 -8.59 -7.56 5.24
C THR A 6 -9.78 -8.35 4.71
N SER A 7 -9.55 -9.19 3.70
CA SER A 7 -10.60 -10.01 3.08
C SER A 7 -10.73 -11.41 3.70
N GLY A 8 -9.96 -11.71 4.75
CA GLY A 8 -9.79 -13.06 5.27
C GLY A 8 -11.00 -13.66 5.96
N HIS A 9 -11.92 -12.86 6.48
CA HIS A 9 -12.95 -13.29 7.42
C HIS A 9 -14.38 -13.04 6.94
N CYS A 10 -14.57 -12.58 5.71
CA CYS A 10 -15.90 -12.20 5.23
C CYS A 10 -16.02 -12.32 3.72
N ASP A 11 -17.25 -12.26 3.23
CA ASP A 11 -17.59 -12.24 1.81
C ASP A 11 -17.50 -10.84 1.19
N TRP A 12 -17.71 -10.77 -0.11
CA TRP A 12 -17.71 -9.51 -0.86
C TRP A 12 -18.79 -8.53 -0.39
N ALA A 13 -19.98 -9.00 -0.01
CA ALA A 13 -21.03 -8.12 0.45
C ALA A 13 -20.60 -7.33 1.68
N ARG A 14 -20.00 -8.01 2.67
CA ARG A 14 -19.45 -7.38 3.86
C ARG A 14 -18.32 -6.41 3.55
N LEU A 15 -17.41 -6.76 2.64
CA LEU A 15 -16.30 -5.90 2.24
C LEU A 15 -16.78 -4.62 1.56
N ARG A 16 -17.77 -4.73 0.66
CA ARG A 16 -18.43 -3.59 0.02
C ARG A 16 -19.08 -2.67 1.04
N ASP A 17 -19.87 -3.24 1.94
CA ASP A 17 -20.58 -2.47 2.95
C ASP A 17 -19.63 -1.77 3.92
N SER A 18 -18.50 -2.42 4.25
CA SER A 18 -17.41 -1.82 5.04
C SER A 18 -16.71 -0.68 4.29
N ALA A 19 -16.54 -0.82 2.97
CA ALA A 19 -15.95 0.26 2.17
C ALA A 19 -16.86 1.50 2.13
N GLN A 20 -18.15 1.31 1.99
CA GLN A 20 -19.14 2.39 2.07
C GLN A 20 -19.19 3.01 3.47
N TRP A 21 -19.17 2.18 4.52
CA TRP A 21 -19.08 2.65 5.90
C TRP A 21 -17.84 3.53 6.12
N ALA A 22 -16.67 3.11 5.65
CA ALA A 22 -15.44 3.89 5.79
C ALA A 22 -15.54 5.26 5.08
N GLU A 23 -16.14 5.27 3.88
CA GLU A 23 -16.42 6.51 3.15
C GLU A 23 -17.37 7.43 3.90
N ASP A 24 -18.45 6.91 4.45
CA ASP A 24 -19.48 7.69 5.16
C ASP A 24 -19.02 8.18 6.53
N ASN A 25 -18.06 7.50 7.15
CA ASN A 25 -17.46 7.90 8.43
C ASN A 25 -16.21 8.78 8.27
N GLY A 26 -15.92 9.25 7.05
CA GLY A 26 -14.91 10.28 6.82
C GLY A 26 -13.46 9.79 6.86
N PHE A 27 -13.22 8.49 6.68
CA PHE A 27 -11.86 8.00 6.45
C PHE A 27 -11.32 8.56 5.12
N GLY A 28 -10.03 8.93 5.11
CA GLY A 28 -9.39 9.53 3.94
C GLY A 28 -9.14 8.52 2.82
N ALA A 29 -8.78 7.29 3.17
CA ALA A 29 -8.54 6.21 2.21
C ALA A 29 -8.89 4.84 2.78
N ILE A 30 -9.19 3.90 1.86
CA ILE A 30 -9.23 2.47 2.12
C ILE A 30 -7.96 1.84 1.56
N TRP A 31 -7.28 1.07 2.40
CA TRP A 31 -6.09 0.32 2.02
C TRP A 31 -6.38 -1.18 2.05
N VAL A 32 -5.83 -1.89 1.07
CA VAL A 32 -5.91 -3.36 1.03
C VAL A 32 -4.53 -3.97 1.02
N VAL A 33 -4.41 -5.14 1.62
CA VAL A 33 -3.19 -5.94 1.62
C VAL A 33 -3.13 -6.81 0.35
N ASP A 34 -1.95 -7.34 0.03
CA ASP A 34 -1.70 -8.17 -1.15
C ASP A 34 -1.25 -9.61 -0.79
N PRO A 35 -1.88 -10.31 0.18
CA PRO A 35 -1.66 -11.74 0.39
C PRO A 35 -2.35 -12.52 -0.73
N ILE A 36 -1.83 -13.71 -0.99
CA ILE A 36 -2.43 -14.66 -1.94
C ILE A 36 -3.41 -15.60 -1.22
N ALA A 37 -3.18 -15.83 0.07
CA ALA A 37 -4.03 -16.68 0.92
C ALA A 37 -4.27 -16.04 2.29
N GLY A 38 -5.41 -16.33 2.92
CA GLY A 38 -5.78 -15.76 4.21
C GLY A 38 -4.96 -16.29 5.39
N ARG A 39 -4.36 -17.48 5.28
CA ARG A 39 -3.68 -18.18 6.39
C ARG A 39 -2.67 -17.32 7.15
N SER A 40 -1.83 -16.57 6.44
CA SER A 40 -0.76 -15.75 7.05
C SER A 40 -1.29 -14.53 7.79
N MET A 41 -2.57 -14.20 7.60
CA MET A 41 -3.29 -13.10 8.25
C MET A 41 -4.39 -13.60 9.20
N GLY A 42 -4.40 -14.88 9.52
CA GLY A 42 -5.40 -15.48 10.40
C GLY A 42 -6.77 -15.67 9.78
N GLY A 43 -6.91 -15.46 8.46
CA GLY A 43 -8.16 -15.60 7.72
C GLY A 43 -8.28 -16.93 6.97
N GLU A 44 -9.47 -17.21 6.47
CA GLU A 44 -9.80 -18.44 5.71
C GLU A 44 -9.53 -18.30 4.21
N GLN A 45 -9.49 -17.09 3.70
CA GLN A 45 -9.34 -16.75 2.28
C GLN A 45 -8.60 -15.43 2.07
N ALA A 46 -8.26 -15.11 0.82
CA ALA A 46 -7.85 -13.77 0.41
C ALA A 46 -8.38 -13.48 -0.99
N TYR A 47 -8.83 -12.24 -1.21
CA TYR A 47 -9.13 -11.74 -2.55
C TYR A 47 -7.85 -11.16 -3.17
N GLU A 48 -7.68 -11.34 -4.49
CA GLU A 48 -6.57 -10.72 -5.21
C GLU A 48 -6.70 -9.18 -5.16
N ALA A 49 -5.61 -8.52 -4.75
CA ALA A 49 -5.64 -7.13 -4.31
C ALA A 49 -6.19 -6.15 -5.36
N PHE A 50 -5.73 -6.22 -6.61
CA PHE A 50 -6.16 -5.28 -7.65
C PHE A 50 -7.57 -5.56 -8.17
N THR A 51 -7.99 -6.83 -8.22
CA THR A 51 -9.37 -7.20 -8.54
C THR A 51 -10.32 -6.65 -7.49
N TRP A 52 -9.97 -6.79 -6.22
CA TRP A 52 -10.75 -6.26 -5.11
C TRP A 52 -10.76 -4.73 -5.10
N LEU A 53 -9.61 -4.08 -5.27
CA LEU A 53 -9.51 -2.62 -5.38
C LEU A 53 -10.36 -2.06 -6.52
N GLY A 54 -10.38 -2.74 -7.67
CA GLY A 54 -11.24 -2.36 -8.79
C GLY A 54 -12.72 -2.45 -8.45
N ALA A 55 -13.14 -3.48 -7.71
CA ALA A 55 -14.51 -3.62 -7.25
C ALA A 55 -14.90 -2.52 -6.23
N ILE A 56 -14.02 -2.20 -5.26
CA ILE A 56 -14.24 -1.09 -4.32
C ILE A 56 -14.30 0.25 -5.08
N ALA A 57 -13.40 0.46 -6.04
CA ALA A 57 -13.37 1.68 -6.87
C ALA A 57 -14.71 1.94 -7.59
N ALA A 58 -15.36 0.86 -8.03
CA ALA A 58 -16.65 0.93 -8.72
C ALA A 58 -17.86 1.15 -7.76
N THR A 59 -17.69 0.91 -6.47
CA THR A 59 -18.76 0.98 -5.46
C THR A 59 -18.64 2.14 -4.48
N THR A 60 -17.58 2.95 -4.59
CA THR A 60 -17.34 4.15 -3.76
C THR A 60 -17.15 5.38 -4.65
N GLU A 61 -17.42 6.58 -4.13
CA GLU A 61 -17.40 7.82 -4.93
C GLU A 61 -16.31 8.81 -4.53
N ARG A 62 -15.95 8.91 -3.25
CA ARG A 62 -15.12 9.96 -2.70
C ARG A 62 -13.81 9.47 -2.09
N ILE A 63 -13.87 8.33 -1.37
CA ILE A 63 -12.75 7.82 -0.59
C ILE A 63 -11.58 7.42 -1.49
N GLU A 64 -10.37 7.76 -1.09
CA GLU A 64 -9.16 7.32 -1.78
C GLU A 64 -8.92 5.82 -1.57
N LEU A 65 -8.22 5.19 -2.48
CA LEU A 65 -7.91 3.76 -2.41
C LEU A 65 -6.40 3.54 -2.46
N GLY A 66 -5.94 2.47 -1.83
CA GLY A 66 -4.52 2.13 -1.87
C GLY A 66 -4.23 0.66 -1.62
N SER A 67 -3.08 0.20 -2.10
CA SER A 67 -2.48 -1.07 -1.68
C SER A 67 -1.47 -0.85 -0.56
N LEU A 68 -1.49 -1.69 0.47
CA LEU A 68 -0.55 -1.59 1.60
C LEU A 68 -0.05 -2.97 2.03
N VAL A 69 0.95 -3.50 1.36
CA VAL A 69 1.64 -3.01 0.18
C VAL A 69 1.60 -4.10 -0.89
N THR A 70 1.61 -3.71 -2.16
CA THR A 70 1.77 -4.65 -3.26
C THR A 70 3.11 -5.37 -3.15
N ASN A 71 3.08 -6.69 -3.10
CA ASN A 71 4.28 -7.51 -3.15
C ASN A 71 4.82 -7.58 -4.57
N VAL A 72 6.02 -7.03 -4.81
CA VAL A 72 6.63 -6.96 -6.15
C VAL A 72 6.98 -8.32 -6.76
N TRP A 73 6.80 -9.43 -6.01
CA TRP A 73 7.05 -10.80 -6.44
C TRP A 73 5.78 -11.61 -6.69
N ASN A 74 4.59 -11.12 -6.31
CA ASN A 74 3.33 -11.84 -6.55
C ASN A 74 2.93 -11.83 -8.03
N ARG A 75 3.44 -10.86 -8.81
CA ARG A 75 3.16 -10.71 -10.25
C ARG A 75 4.34 -10.02 -10.96
N SER A 76 4.32 -9.97 -12.29
CA SER A 76 5.33 -9.16 -13.00
C SER A 76 5.16 -7.69 -12.64
N ILE A 77 6.27 -6.93 -12.55
CA ILE A 77 6.20 -5.49 -12.24
C ILE A 77 5.38 -4.73 -13.28
N GLY A 78 5.51 -5.07 -14.57
CA GLY A 78 4.71 -4.48 -15.63
C GLY A 78 3.20 -4.72 -15.44
N THR A 79 2.80 -5.94 -15.08
CA THR A 79 1.39 -6.25 -14.77
C THR A 79 0.89 -5.45 -13.56
N ALA A 80 1.71 -5.31 -12.51
CA ALA A 80 1.35 -4.51 -11.33
C ALA A 80 1.14 -3.03 -11.69
N ILE A 81 2.00 -2.46 -12.54
CA ILE A 81 1.90 -1.07 -13.01
C ILE A 81 0.62 -0.85 -13.84
N VAL A 82 0.31 -1.77 -14.76
CA VAL A 82 -0.93 -1.70 -15.55
C VAL A 82 -2.17 -1.84 -14.67
N ALA A 83 -2.16 -2.75 -13.69
CA ALA A 83 -3.25 -2.91 -12.74
C ALA A 83 -3.45 -1.65 -11.88
N ALA A 84 -2.36 -1.04 -11.39
CA ALA A 84 -2.40 0.21 -10.64
C ALA A 84 -2.99 1.36 -11.48
N ALA A 85 -2.57 1.50 -12.74
CA ALA A 85 -3.13 2.48 -13.67
C ALA A 85 -4.64 2.25 -13.91
N THR A 86 -5.05 0.98 -14.03
CA THR A 86 -6.46 0.61 -14.23
C THR A 86 -7.32 0.98 -13.01
N VAL A 87 -6.86 0.68 -11.79
CA VAL A 87 -7.57 1.08 -10.56
C VAL A 87 -7.64 2.61 -10.45
N ALA A 88 -6.55 3.31 -10.77
CA ALA A 88 -6.53 4.78 -10.77
C ALA A 88 -7.55 5.37 -11.75
N GLU A 89 -7.69 4.82 -12.95
CA GLU A 89 -8.67 5.28 -13.95
C GLU A 89 -10.10 5.00 -13.50
N ILE A 90 -10.40 3.80 -12.95
CA ILE A 90 -11.72 3.45 -12.41
C ILE A 90 -12.07 4.33 -11.20
N SER A 91 -11.12 4.54 -10.28
CA SER A 91 -11.32 5.33 -9.06
C SER A 91 -11.29 6.85 -9.28
N GLN A 92 -11.15 7.31 -10.54
CA GLN A 92 -11.14 8.72 -10.89
C GLN A 92 -10.11 9.54 -10.09
N ARG A 93 -8.84 9.07 -10.04
CA ARG A 93 -7.68 9.77 -9.44
C ARG A 93 -7.50 9.58 -7.93
N ARG A 94 -8.12 8.58 -7.33
CA ARG A 94 -8.08 8.31 -5.88
C ARG A 94 -7.18 7.15 -5.49
N PHE A 95 -6.08 6.89 -6.22
CA PHE A 95 -5.28 5.68 -5.99
C PHE A 95 -3.85 5.94 -5.48
N TRP A 96 -3.50 5.24 -4.40
CA TRP A 96 -2.17 5.15 -3.81
C TRP A 96 -1.57 3.77 -4.10
N PHE A 97 -0.49 3.74 -4.87
CA PHE A 97 0.21 2.51 -5.18
C PHE A 97 1.28 2.23 -4.13
N GLY A 98 0.90 1.50 -3.08
CA GLY A 98 1.83 1.04 -2.05
C GLY A 98 2.65 -0.15 -2.54
N ILE A 99 3.97 -0.08 -2.37
CA ILE A 99 4.95 -1.01 -2.94
C ILE A 99 5.81 -1.58 -1.83
N GLY A 100 5.95 -2.90 -1.79
CA GLY A 100 6.78 -3.60 -0.81
C GLY A 100 7.76 -4.56 -1.46
N ALA A 101 8.92 -4.75 -0.81
CA ALA A 101 10.03 -5.57 -1.33
C ALA A 101 9.74 -7.08 -1.39
N GLY A 102 8.55 -7.48 -0.98
CA GLY A 102 8.13 -8.87 -1.03
C GLY A 102 8.59 -9.71 0.17
N THR A 103 8.25 -10.98 0.08
CA THR A 103 8.35 -11.95 1.18
C THR A 103 9.74 -12.51 1.33
N SER A 104 10.25 -12.58 2.56
CA SER A 104 11.44 -13.35 2.89
C SER A 104 11.10 -14.86 2.92
N PRO A 105 12.03 -15.75 2.50
CA PRO A 105 11.82 -17.20 2.59
C PRO A 105 11.48 -17.73 3.99
N ASN A 106 11.90 -17.00 5.02
CA ASN A 106 11.65 -17.35 6.43
C ASN A 106 10.37 -16.68 7.00
N SER A 107 9.62 -15.97 6.19
CA SER A 107 8.36 -15.34 6.60
C SER A 107 7.20 -16.35 6.60
N SER A 108 6.20 -16.12 7.46
CA SER A 108 4.93 -16.85 7.43
C SER A 108 4.20 -16.75 6.08
N PHE A 109 4.45 -15.66 5.33
CA PHE A 109 3.89 -15.44 3.99
C PHE A 109 4.60 -16.24 2.88
N ALA A 110 5.77 -16.86 3.14
CA ALA A 110 6.46 -17.65 2.12
C ALA A 110 5.66 -18.87 1.65
N TRP A 111 4.89 -19.47 2.56
CA TRP A 111 4.07 -20.63 2.25
C TRP A 111 3.06 -20.35 1.12
N GLU A 112 2.35 -19.23 1.14
CA GLU A 112 1.34 -18.92 0.13
C GLU A 112 1.95 -18.74 -1.26
N GLN A 113 3.13 -18.12 -1.36
CA GLN A 113 3.86 -17.98 -2.62
C GLN A 113 4.33 -19.35 -3.15
N GLN A 114 4.82 -20.24 -2.28
CA GLN A 114 5.21 -21.59 -2.65
C GLN A 114 4.03 -22.38 -3.22
N MET A 115 2.85 -22.26 -2.62
CA MET A 115 1.65 -23.01 -3.05
C MET A 115 1.17 -22.62 -4.46
N VAL A 116 1.45 -21.40 -4.91
CA VAL A 116 1.07 -20.92 -6.25
C VAL A 116 2.26 -20.84 -7.21
N ASN A 117 3.41 -21.45 -6.85
CA ASN A 117 4.65 -21.40 -7.62
C ASN A 117 5.14 -19.99 -7.93
N ALA A 118 4.83 -19.02 -7.06
CA ALA A 118 5.38 -17.68 -7.16
C ALA A 118 6.85 -17.66 -6.72
N GLN A 119 7.64 -16.80 -7.34
CA GLN A 119 9.05 -16.67 -7.00
C GLN A 119 9.23 -16.06 -5.60
N ILE A 120 10.08 -16.67 -4.78
CA ILE A 120 10.55 -16.11 -3.53
C ILE A 120 12.04 -15.79 -3.68
N GLU A 121 12.37 -14.50 -3.63
CA GLU A 121 13.75 -14.05 -3.72
C GLU A 121 14.40 -14.07 -2.33
N PRO A 122 15.46 -14.87 -2.11
CA PRO A 122 16.14 -14.95 -0.82
C PRO A 122 17.00 -13.72 -0.51
N SER A 123 17.56 -13.06 -1.52
CA SER A 123 18.40 -11.89 -1.31
C SER A 123 17.57 -10.65 -0.97
N MET A 124 17.84 -10.05 0.19
CA MET A 124 17.23 -8.77 0.59
C MET A 124 17.59 -7.67 -0.41
N GLU A 125 18.82 -7.63 -0.88
CA GLU A 125 19.29 -6.65 -1.85
C GLU A 125 18.49 -6.73 -3.15
N ARG A 126 18.35 -7.92 -3.74
CA ARG A 126 17.56 -8.13 -4.95
C ARG A 126 16.08 -7.81 -4.78
N ARG A 127 15.54 -8.05 -3.59
CA ARG A 127 14.16 -7.65 -3.30
C ARG A 127 13.98 -6.13 -3.30
N GLN A 128 14.96 -5.41 -2.79
CA GLN A 128 14.98 -3.95 -2.80
C GLN A 128 15.24 -3.39 -4.21
N ASP A 129 16.15 -4.01 -4.98
CA ASP A 129 16.40 -3.66 -6.38
C ASP A 129 15.09 -3.74 -7.20
N ARG A 130 14.28 -4.78 -6.96
CA ARG A 130 13.01 -4.93 -7.68
C ARG A 130 11.98 -3.86 -7.33
N VAL A 131 12.00 -3.31 -6.11
CA VAL A 131 11.20 -2.12 -5.78
C VAL A 131 11.66 -0.93 -6.60
N GLU A 132 12.96 -0.72 -6.70
CA GLU A 132 13.56 0.35 -7.50
C GLU A 132 13.23 0.20 -8.99
N GLU A 133 13.37 -1.01 -9.55
CA GLU A 133 12.97 -1.34 -10.93
C GLU A 133 11.49 -1.01 -11.20
N LEU A 134 10.58 -1.35 -10.25
CA LEU A 134 9.16 -1.04 -10.41
C LEU A 134 8.92 0.47 -10.39
N LEU A 135 9.57 1.21 -9.51
CA LEU A 135 9.46 2.67 -9.44
C LEU A 135 9.95 3.32 -10.74
N ASP A 136 11.10 2.90 -11.25
CA ASP A 136 11.67 3.41 -12.51
C ASP A 136 10.78 3.08 -13.71
N LEU A 137 10.30 1.84 -13.80
CA LEU A 137 9.40 1.43 -14.89
C LEU A 137 8.05 2.16 -14.81
N SER A 138 7.45 2.30 -13.63
CA SER A 138 6.19 3.02 -13.46
C SER A 138 6.34 4.50 -13.82
N ASN A 139 7.44 5.13 -13.42
CA ASN A 139 7.74 6.49 -13.81
C ASN A 139 7.84 6.60 -15.34
N LYS A 140 8.60 5.70 -15.97
CA LYS A 140 8.77 5.67 -17.42
C LYS A 140 7.42 5.48 -18.13
N MET A 141 6.61 4.50 -17.73
CA MET A 141 5.32 4.20 -18.38
C MET A 141 4.28 5.31 -18.20
N TRP A 142 4.33 6.07 -17.13
CA TRP A 142 3.29 7.06 -16.83
C TRP A 142 3.68 8.51 -17.18
N THR A 143 4.98 8.81 -17.36
CA THR A 143 5.46 10.18 -17.62
C THR A 143 6.06 10.36 -19.02
N THR A 144 6.52 9.27 -19.65
CA THR A 144 7.08 9.34 -21.00
C THR A 144 5.97 9.46 -22.04
N SER A 145 6.29 10.00 -23.22
CA SER A 145 5.33 10.14 -24.31
C SER A 145 4.72 8.79 -24.70
N ALA A 146 3.48 8.81 -25.19
CA ALA A 146 2.78 7.63 -25.69
C ALA A 146 3.54 6.85 -26.78
N ASP A 147 4.59 7.44 -27.35
CA ASP A 147 5.41 6.83 -28.40
C ASP A 147 6.31 5.69 -27.88
N GLU A 148 6.80 5.76 -26.63
CA GLU A 148 7.60 4.67 -26.03
C GLU A 148 6.74 3.52 -25.50
N PHE A 149 5.54 3.80 -25.05
CA PHE A 149 4.57 2.81 -24.55
C PHE A 149 3.22 2.96 -25.26
N PRO A 150 3.20 2.75 -26.61
CA PRO A 150 1.98 2.92 -27.38
C PRO A 150 0.90 1.93 -26.92
N THR A 151 -0.34 2.40 -26.84
CA THR A 151 -1.52 1.61 -26.46
C THR A 151 -1.57 1.12 -25.00
N PHE A 152 -0.59 1.41 -24.15
CA PHE A 152 -0.72 1.23 -22.73
C PHE A 152 -1.65 2.30 -22.13
N LEU A 153 -2.34 1.94 -21.04
CA LEU A 153 -3.18 2.89 -20.31
C LEU A 153 -2.28 3.93 -19.62
N HIS A 154 -2.42 5.17 -20.04
CA HIS A 154 -1.85 6.32 -19.34
C HIS A 154 -2.93 6.89 -18.42
N PRO A 155 -2.83 6.74 -17.10
CA PRO A 155 -3.85 7.25 -16.19
C PRO A 155 -3.88 8.77 -16.25
N ARG A 156 -5.07 9.37 -16.23
CA ARG A 156 -5.27 10.85 -16.27
C ARG A 156 -4.55 11.56 -15.15
N VAL A 157 -4.44 10.89 -14.01
CA VAL A 157 -3.57 11.29 -12.90
C VAL A 157 -2.73 10.09 -12.50
N THR A 158 -1.43 10.30 -12.48
CA THR A 158 -0.47 9.29 -12.04
C THR A 158 -0.78 8.82 -10.62
N PRO A 159 -0.92 7.50 -10.37
CA PRO A 159 -1.03 6.98 -9.02
C PRO A 159 0.15 7.45 -8.15
N ARG A 160 -0.11 7.89 -6.94
CA ARG A 160 0.97 8.22 -5.99
C ARG A 160 1.59 6.93 -5.46
N ARG A 161 2.91 6.86 -5.49
CA ARG A 161 3.68 5.66 -5.11
C ARG A 161 4.19 5.81 -3.69
N ILE A 162 3.86 4.85 -2.83
CA ILE A 162 4.34 4.80 -1.45
C ILE A 162 5.15 3.52 -1.26
N VAL A 163 6.34 3.62 -0.71
CA VAL A 163 7.17 2.46 -0.38
C VAL A 163 6.99 2.06 1.08
N GLY A 164 6.58 0.82 1.31
CA GLY A 164 6.62 0.20 2.63
C GLY A 164 8.05 -0.15 3.02
N VAL A 165 8.56 0.42 4.11
CA VAL A 165 9.97 0.31 4.48
C VAL A 165 10.19 -0.45 5.78
N ASN A 166 11.26 -1.26 5.76
CA ASN A 166 11.81 -1.98 6.91
C ASN A 166 13.34 -1.95 6.92
N SER A 167 13.95 -1.05 6.15
CA SER A 167 15.41 -0.88 6.06
C SER A 167 15.78 0.54 5.64
N VAL A 168 17.00 0.94 5.97
CA VAL A 168 17.59 2.23 5.58
C VAL A 168 17.62 2.38 4.06
N ARG A 169 18.01 1.33 3.32
CA ARG A 169 18.09 1.37 1.85
C ARG A 169 16.71 1.63 1.22
N LEU A 170 15.65 0.95 1.68
CA LEU A 170 14.30 1.22 1.18
C LEU A 170 13.82 2.64 1.49
N SER A 171 14.21 3.19 2.65
CA SER A 171 13.91 4.58 2.99
C SER A 171 14.56 5.56 2.03
N GLN A 172 15.82 5.30 1.64
CA GLN A 172 16.55 6.11 0.65
C GLN A 172 15.95 5.98 -0.76
N ILE A 173 15.60 4.76 -1.18
CA ILE A 173 14.91 4.52 -2.47
C ILE A 173 13.58 5.28 -2.51
N ALA A 174 12.80 5.22 -1.43
CA ALA A 174 11.52 5.92 -1.32
C ALA A 174 11.69 7.44 -1.48
N ALA A 175 12.65 8.02 -0.76
CA ALA A 175 12.91 9.46 -0.81
C ALA A 175 13.29 9.96 -2.22
N LEU A 176 14.07 9.16 -2.94
CA LEU A 176 14.61 9.54 -4.25
C LEU A 176 13.66 9.27 -5.44
N LYS A 177 12.75 8.28 -5.31
CA LYS A 177 12.01 7.74 -6.46
C LYS A 177 10.50 7.59 -6.25
N ALA A 178 10.01 7.72 -5.03
CA ALA A 178 8.59 7.57 -4.72
C ALA A 178 7.97 8.89 -4.25
N ASP A 179 6.65 8.88 -4.08
CA ASP A 179 5.88 10.03 -3.63
C ASP A 179 5.62 9.98 -2.11
N GLY A 180 6.05 8.90 -1.45
CA GLY A 180 5.89 8.73 -0.01
C GLY A 180 6.52 7.47 0.56
N ILE A 181 6.52 7.42 1.88
CA ILE A 181 7.03 6.31 2.70
C ILE A 181 5.93 5.78 3.63
N ASN A 182 5.92 4.48 3.86
CA ASN A 182 5.08 3.87 4.90
C ASN A 182 5.94 3.04 5.86
N VAL A 183 5.82 3.30 7.15
CA VAL A 183 6.57 2.60 8.20
C VAL A 183 5.63 2.15 9.31
N ALA A 184 5.83 0.94 9.84
CA ALA A 184 5.06 0.50 11.00
C ALA A 184 5.36 1.39 12.22
N TRP A 185 4.31 1.94 12.85
CA TRP A 185 4.49 2.84 13.99
C TRP A 185 5.27 2.19 15.14
N ASN A 186 4.98 0.92 15.41
CA ASN A 186 5.60 0.16 16.48
C ASN A 186 6.93 -0.51 16.09
N HIS A 187 7.49 -0.20 14.89
CA HIS A 187 8.78 -0.79 14.49
C HIS A 187 9.92 -0.20 15.35
N PRO A 188 10.80 -1.04 15.95
CA PRO A 188 11.84 -0.56 16.87
C PRO A 188 12.87 0.36 16.21
N ARG A 189 13.04 0.29 14.89
CA ARG A 189 13.93 1.15 14.10
C ARG A 189 13.16 2.19 13.28
N ARG A 190 11.91 2.51 13.63
CA ARG A 190 11.06 3.48 12.93
C ARG A 190 11.78 4.81 12.71
N ASP A 191 12.31 5.38 13.76
CA ASP A 191 12.91 6.72 13.72
C ASP A 191 14.20 6.73 12.86
N GLU A 192 14.96 5.63 12.84
CA GLU A 192 16.11 5.46 11.94
C GLU A 192 15.68 5.48 10.46
N PHE A 193 14.57 4.82 10.12
CA PHE A 193 14.07 4.79 8.73
C PHE A 193 13.53 6.16 8.29
N LEU A 194 12.79 6.83 9.16
CA LEU A 194 12.30 8.19 8.90
C LEU A 194 13.46 9.16 8.72
N GLU A 195 14.48 9.08 9.56
CA GLU A 195 15.66 9.93 9.48
C GLU A 195 16.51 9.64 8.21
N ALA A 196 16.67 8.37 7.85
CA ALA A 196 17.36 8.00 6.61
C ALA A 196 16.65 8.55 5.36
N CYS A 197 15.31 8.56 5.38
CA CYS A 197 14.51 9.14 4.33
C CYS A 197 14.68 10.68 4.28
N ARG A 198 14.62 11.39 5.43
CA ARG A 198 14.83 12.84 5.49
C ARG A 198 16.18 13.27 4.98
N ARG A 199 17.25 12.54 5.33
CA ARG A 199 18.62 12.81 4.86
C ARG A 199 18.81 12.63 3.36
N ALA A 200 17.97 11.85 2.72
CA ALA A 200 17.98 11.69 1.27
C ALA A 200 17.23 12.81 0.52
N ASP A 201 16.73 13.80 1.25
CA ASP A 201 16.10 15.02 0.73
C ASP A 201 14.95 14.77 -0.25
N PRO A 202 13.84 14.15 0.22
CA PRO A 202 12.68 13.87 -0.62
C PRO A 202 12.00 15.14 -1.12
N ALA A 203 11.19 15.04 -2.16
CA ALA A 203 10.41 16.16 -2.71
C ALA A 203 9.55 16.85 -1.63
N SER A 204 9.26 18.13 -1.81
CA SER A 204 8.52 18.94 -0.82
C SER A 204 7.09 18.48 -0.57
N ASP A 205 6.48 17.78 -1.53
CA ASP A 205 5.13 17.18 -1.44
C ASP A 205 5.15 15.71 -1.04
N PHE A 206 6.31 15.21 -0.57
CA PHE A 206 6.49 13.83 -0.14
C PHE A 206 5.60 13.49 1.06
N VAL A 207 4.92 12.33 1.02
CA VAL A 207 3.94 11.94 2.03
C VAL A 207 4.53 10.96 3.03
N TRP A 208 4.46 11.33 4.29
CA TRP A 208 4.89 10.52 5.41
C TRP A 208 3.70 9.77 5.97
N THR A 209 3.73 8.43 5.90
CA THR A 209 2.64 7.60 6.37
C THR A 209 3.10 6.58 7.39
N THR A 210 2.19 6.17 8.24
CA THR A 210 2.43 5.08 9.21
C THR A 210 1.20 4.21 9.33
N PHE A 211 1.40 3.00 9.85
CA PHE A 211 0.29 2.10 10.15
C PHE A 211 0.45 1.46 11.53
N LEU A 212 -0.67 1.12 12.14
CA LEU A 212 -0.78 0.41 13.41
C LEU A 212 -2.14 -0.29 13.49
N PRO A 213 -2.33 -1.24 14.45
CA PRO A 213 -3.62 -1.87 14.65
C PRO A 213 -4.75 -0.85 14.89
N TYR A 214 -5.94 -1.17 14.42
CA TYR A 214 -7.13 -0.34 14.64
C TYR A 214 -7.42 -0.20 16.13
N ASP A 215 -7.53 1.04 16.55
CA ASP A 215 -8.01 1.46 17.87
C ASP A 215 -8.85 2.72 17.67
N SER A 216 -10.10 2.69 18.08
CA SER A 216 -11.02 3.84 17.94
C SER A 216 -10.55 5.08 18.72
N ALA A 217 -9.75 4.91 19.79
CA ALA A 217 -9.15 6.03 20.49
C ALA A 217 -8.23 6.88 19.61
N LEU A 218 -7.63 6.28 18.58
CA LEU A 218 -6.78 6.97 17.62
C LEU A 218 -7.56 7.84 16.60
N LEU A 219 -8.88 7.79 16.60
CA LEU A 219 -9.71 8.70 15.82
C LEU A 219 -9.70 10.11 16.44
N ASP A 220 -9.45 10.21 17.76
CA ASP A 220 -9.27 11.49 18.44
C ASP A 220 -7.92 12.11 18.07
N PRO A 221 -7.89 13.32 17.45
CA PRO A 221 -6.64 14.01 17.11
C PRO A 221 -5.83 14.39 18.35
N GLU A 222 -6.45 14.54 19.51
CA GLU A 222 -5.78 14.89 20.76
C GLU A 222 -5.14 13.66 21.47
N HIS A 223 -5.34 12.46 20.94
CA HIS A 223 -4.71 11.26 21.50
C HIS A 223 -3.17 11.40 21.51
N PRO A 224 -2.46 11.09 22.61
CA PRO A 224 -1.02 11.30 22.73
C PRO A 224 -0.19 10.68 21.58
N THR A 225 -0.56 9.48 21.13
CA THR A 225 0.10 8.84 19.99
C THR A 225 -0.10 9.64 18.70
N ARG A 226 -1.27 10.24 18.48
CA ARG A 226 -1.52 11.10 17.31
C ARG A 226 -0.66 12.36 17.36
N GLN A 227 -0.57 13.00 18.51
CA GLN A 227 0.32 14.17 18.71
C GLN A 227 1.79 13.81 18.49
N GLU A 228 2.22 12.61 18.92
CA GLU A 228 3.57 12.11 18.63
C GLU A 228 3.81 11.90 17.12
N MET A 229 2.80 11.40 16.38
CA MET A 229 2.86 11.27 14.93
C MET A 229 2.95 12.63 14.24
N ASP A 230 2.13 13.58 14.64
CA ASP A 230 2.12 14.93 14.09
C ASP A 230 3.47 15.64 14.33
N ALA A 231 4.06 15.49 15.51
CA ALA A 231 5.40 16.00 15.82
C ALA A 231 6.51 15.42 14.92
N ARG A 232 6.26 14.25 14.30
CA ARG A 232 7.15 13.62 13.30
C ARG A 232 6.74 13.90 11.85
N SER A 233 5.79 14.80 11.66
CA SER A 233 5.24 15.15 10.34
C SER A 233 4.58 13.99 9.60
N ILE A 234 4.01 13.02 10.33
CA ILE A 234 3.23 11.95 9.74
C ILE A 234 1.89 12.52 9.25
N GLY A 235 1.74 12.62 7.94
CA GLY A 235 0.54 13.21 7.32
C GLY A 235 -0.63 12.22 7.14
N ARG A 236 -0.36 10.90 7.18
CA ARG A 236 -1.41 9.87 7.07
C ARG A 236 -1.17 8.74 8.07
N VAL A 237 -2.21 8.39 8.80
CA VAL A 237 -2.20 7.29 9.76
C VAL A 237 -3.20 6.23 9.29
N ILE A 238 -2.72 5.02 9.06
CA ILE A 238 -3.50 3.91 8.53
C ILE A 238 -3.80 2.94 9.67
N LEU A 239 -5.08 2.80 10.02
CA LEU A 239 -5.54 1.89 11.05
C LEU A 239 -5.89 0.54 10.43
N ILE A 240 -5.21 -0.52 10.89
CA ILE A 240 -5.33 -1.87 10.34
C ILE A 240 -6.41 -2.64 11.09
N GLU A 241 -7.48 -2.98 10.41
CA GLU A 241 -8.48 -3.94 10.89
C GLU A 241 -8.05 -5.36 10.52
N SER A 242 -7.69 -6.15 11.52
CA SER A 242 -7.23 -7.53 11.33
C SER A 242 -8.34 -8.57 11.43
N GLY A 243 -9.52 -8.17 11.84
CA GLY A 243 -10.69 -9.03 12.00
C GLY A 243 -11.74 -8.85 10.88
N VAL A 244 -13.01 -9.02 11.25
CA VAL A 244 -14.13 -8.74 10.36
C VAL A 244 -14.27 -7.22 10.21
N PRO A 245 -14.23 -6.67 9.00
CA PRO A 245 -14.31 -5.23 8.79
C PRO A 245 -15.61 -4.60 9.32
N HIS A 246 -15.53 -3.36 9.78
CA HIS A 246 -16.67 -2.60 10.30
C HIS A 246 -17.74 -2.34 9.23
N ILE A 247 -19.00 -2.27 9.65
CA ILE A 247 -20.14 -1.81 8.84
C ILE A 247 -21.10 -0.87 9.61
N GLY A 248 -20.71 -0.41 10.79
CA GLY A 248 -21.59 0.38 11.66
C GLY A 248 -22.08 -0.37 12.88
#